data_b91244c30e8971fad3725a60e5bf1393
#
_entry.id   b91244c30e8971fad3725a60e5bf1393
#
_cell.length_a   1.000
_cell.length_b   1.000
_cell.length_c   1.000
_cell.angle_alpha   90.00
_cell.angle_beta   90.00
_cell.angle_gamma   90.00
#
_symmetry.space_group_name_H-M   'P 1'
#
loop_
_entity.id
_entity.type
_entity.pdbx_description
1 polymer ?
#
loop_
_entity_poly.entity_id
_entity_poly.type
_entity_poly.pdbx_seq_one_letter_code
_entity_poly.pdbx_strand_id
1 'polypeptide(L)'
;MAHPCRVLLIYPGFVPNTFWNYQATCELFGVRYPAAPLGLITVAAMLPSTWDVRLIDCNVEELHDDDIRWADLVLTGGMINQQPDCLAVINRCQALGKPVAVGGPDVTSSPHLYGAADFHVLGEAEDIIKDFIAAWERGERSGVFQAQKFQVDVTK
;
A
#
# COMPACT_ATOMS: atom_id res chain seq x y z
N MET A 1 -18.55 -20.76 -9.27
CA MET A 1 -18.41 -19.29 -9.34
C MET A 1 -17.02 -18.95 -8.86
N ALA A 2 -16.27 -18.13 -9.59
CA ALA A 2 -14.95 -17.70 -9.14
C ALA A 2 -15.08 -16.92 -7.81
N HIS A 3 -14.24 -17.21 -6.86
CA HIS A 3 -14.17 -16.50 -5.60
C HIS A 3 -13.76 -15.03 -5.88
N PRO A 4 -14.40 -14.02 -5.24
CA PRO A 4 -13.96 -12.64 -5.40
C PRO A 4 -12.50 -12.48 -4.96
N CYS A 5 -11.72 -11.66 -5.66
CA CYS A 5 -10.35 -11.37 -5.28
C CYS A 5 -10.33 -10.68 -3.91
N ARG A 6 -9.58 -11.24 -2.97
CA ARG A 6 -9.42 -10.71 -1.62
C ARG A 6 -8.18 -9.85 -1.57
N VAL A 7 -8.36 -8.57 -1.31
CA VAL A 7 -7.28 -7.59 -1.27
C VAL A 7 -7.11 -7.05 0.14
N LEU A 8 -5.90 -7.18 0.66
CA LEU A 8 -5.52 -6.59 1.94
C LEU A 8 -4.65 -5.35 1.68
N LEU A 9 -5.15 -4.19 2.12
CA LEU A 9 -4.35 -2.97 2.16
C LEU A 9 -3.69 -2.87 3.54
N ILE A 10 -2.38 -2.68 3.57
CA ILE A 10 -1.62 -2.54 4.82
C ILE A 10 -0.98 -1.16 4.85
N TYR A 11 -1.38 -0.34 5.83
CA TYR A 11 -0.75 0.94 6.09
C TYR A 11 0.36 0.73 7.12
N PRO A 12 1.64 0.88 6.73
CA PRO A 12 2.77 0.60 7.62
C PRO A 12 2.83 1.55 8.82
N GLY A 13 3.40 1.07 9.89
CA GLY A 13 3.64 1.85 11.09
C GLY A 13 4.68 2.95 10.88
N PHE A 14 4.52 4.07 11.57
CA PHE A 14 5.52 5.12 11.61
C PHE A 14 6.68 4.72 12.53
N VAL A 15 7.90 5.04 12.14
CA VAL A 15 9.08 4.82 12.98
C VAL A 15 8.96 5.67 14.25
N PRO A 16 8.99 5.04 15.45
CA PRO A 16 8.63 5.74 16.69
C PRO A 16 9.63 6.82 17.12
N ASN A 17 10.89 6.74 16.70
CA ASN A 17 11.97 7.59 17.20
C ASN A 17 12.49 8.58 16.13
N THR A 18 11.60 9.16 15.33
CA THR A 18 11.96 10.19 14.35
C THR A 18 11.21 11.48 14.61
N PHE A 19 11.81 12.62 14.27
CA PHE A 19 11.12 13.91 14.30
C PHE A 19 9.84 13.91 13.43
N TRP A 20 9.85 13.14 12.36
CA TRP A 20 8.77 13.09 11.37
C TRP A 20 7.56 12.24 11.78
N ASN A 21 7.60 11.56 12.94
CA ASN A 21 6.42 10.89 13.48
C ASN A 21 5.46 11.85 14.21
N TYR A 22 5.91 13.10 14.43
CA TYR A 22 5.14 14.14 15.12
C TYR A 22 4.58 13.71 16.48
N GLN A 23 5.23 12.77 17.18
CA GLN A 23 4.71 12.16 18.41
C GLN A 23 4.32 13.22 19.44
N ALA A 24 5.19 14.19 19.72
CA ALA A 24 4.91 15.26 20.69
C ALA A 24 3.71 16.11 20.27
N THR A 25 3.54 16.36 18.97
CA THR A 25 2.38 17.09 18.43
C THR A 25 1.11 16.24 18.56
N CYS A 26 1.18 14.95 18.26
CA CYS A 26 0.06 14.04 18.41
C CYS A 26 -0.39 13.94 19.89
N GLU A 27 0.55 13.84 20.83
CA GLU A 27 0.27 13.84 22.26
C GLU A 27 -0.43 15.14 22.71
N LEU A 28 0.05 16.29 22.22
CA LEU A 28 -0.55 17.60 22.54
C LEU A 28 -2.02 17.71 22.07
N PHE A 29 -2.33 17.14 20.91
CA PHE A 29 -3.68 17.17 20.34
C PHE A 29 -4.53 15.95 20.71
N GLY A 30 -4.02 15.01 21.50
CA GLY A 30 -4.73 13.79 21.89
C GLY A 30 -5.02 12.84 20.74
N VAL A 31 -4.21 12.88 19.69
CA VAL A 31 -4.29 11.97 18.54
C VAL A 31 -3.17 10.94 18.58
N ARG A 32 -3.37 9.77 17.98
CA ARG A 32 -2.41 8.66 18.07
C ARG A 32 -1.29 8.73 17.05
N TYR A 33 -1.55 9.29 15.86
CA TYR A 33 -0.61 9.35 14.74
C TYR A 33 -0.93 10.53 13.82
N PRO A 34 0.03 11.01 13.02
CA PRO A 34 -0.09 12.27 12.30
C PRO A 34 -0.96 12.24 11.05
N ALA A 35 -1.16 11.07 10.43
CA ALA A 35 -1.85 10.97 9.15
C ALA A 35 -2.65 9.68 9.02
N ALA A 36 -3.87 9.79 8.51
CA ALA A 36 -4.68 8.65 8.08
C ALA A 36 -4.16 8.07 6.75
N PRO A 37 -4.49 6.80 6.41
CA PRO A 37 -4.05 6.11 5.21
C PRO A 37 -4.77 6.58 3.93
N LEU A 38 -4.84 7.90 3.69
CA LEU A 38 -5.64 8.48 2.61
C LEU A 38 -5.28 7.92 1.23
N GLY A 39 -3.98 7.75 0.93
CA GLY A 39 -3.55 7.18 -0.35
C GLY A 39 -4.06 5.75 -0.56
N LEU A 40 -4.00 4.90 0.47
CA LEU A 40 -4.52 3.54 0.38
C LEU A 40 -6.05 3.51 0.29
N ILE A 41 -6.75 4.41 1.01
CA ILE A 41 -8.21 4.53 0.92
C ILE A 41 -8.63 4.99 -0.48
N THR A 42 -7.88 5.92 -1.09
CA THR A 42 -8.10 6.36 -2.47
C THR A 42 -7.93 5.18 -3.45
N VAL A 43 -6.85 4.42 -3.30
CA VAL A 43 -6.64 3.21 -4.11
C VAL A 43 -7.78 2.21 -3.90
N ALA A 44 -8.19 1.96 -2.65
CA ALA A 44 -9.30 1.05 -2.34
C ALA A 44 -10.60 1.44 -3.05
N ALA A 45 -10.89 2.75 -3.12
CA ALA A 45 -12.09 3.27 -3.79
C ALA A 45 -12.07 3.06 -5.32
N MET A 46 -10.89 2.86 -5.91
CA MET A 46 -10.72 2.63 -7.35
C MET A 46 -10.65 1.14 -7.73
N LEU A 47 -10.58 0.23 -6.75
CA LEU A 47 -10.60 -1.21 -7.01
C LEU A 47 -12.00 -1.67 -7.46
N PRO A 48 -12.10 -2.78 -8.21
CA PRO A 48 -13.40 -3.33 -8.61
C PRO A 48 -14.30 -3.60 -7.40
N SER A 49 -15.55 -3.17 -7.48
CA SER A 49 -16.55 -3.36 -6.40
C SER A 49 -16.87 -4.84 -6.10
N THR A 50 -16.45 -5.74 -6.98
CA THR A 50 -16.56 -7.19 -6.82
C THR A 50 -15.44 -7.79 -5.98
N TRP A 51 -14.39 -7.04 -5.67
CA TRP A 51 -13.29 -7.49 -4.84
C TRP A 51 -13.63 -7.32 -3.35
N ASP A 52 -13.20 -8.28 -2.52
CA ASP A 52 -13.32 -8.18 -1.05
C ASP A 52 -12.08 -7.45 -0.52
N VAL A 53 -12.29 -6.23 -0.03
CA VAL A 53 -11.21 -5.30 0.34
C VAL A 53 -11.20 -5.09 1.85
N ARG A 54 -10.03 -5.27 2.48
CA ARG A 54 -9.78 -4.96 3.90
C ARG A 54 -8.60 -4.02 4.03
N LEU A 55 -8.63 -3.16 5.04
CA LEU A 55 -7.52 -2.28 5.41
C LEU A 55 -7.08 -2.59 6.84
N ILE A 56 -5.78 -2.72 7.04
CA ILE A 56 -5.13 -2.76 8.36
C ILE A 56 -4.19 -1.56 8.48
N ASP A 57 -4.39 -0.76 9.51
CA ASP A 57 -3.51 0.34 9.87
C ASP A 57 -2.62 -0.09 11.06
N CYS A 58 -1.36 -0.40 10.77
CA CYS A 58 -0.38 -0.85 11.76
C CYS A 58 -0.05 0.18 12.84
N ASN A 59 -0.57 1.41 12.73
CA ASN A 59 -0.45 2.42 13.78
C ASN A 59 -1.51 2.27 14.88
N VAL A 60 -2.59 1.52 14.63
CA VAL A 60 -3.73 1.37 15.54
C VAL A 60 -4.08 -0.08 15.87
N GLU A 61 -3.68 -1.02 15.03
CA GLU A 61 -3.97 -2.44 15.21
C GLU A 61 -2.76 -3.30 14.79
N GLU A 62 -2.72 -4.52 15.28
CA GLU A 62 -1.65 -5.48 14.99
C GLU A 62 -1.94 -6.26 13.70
N LEU A 63 -0.95 -6.34 12.82
CA LEU A 63 -1.01 -7.18 11.63
C LEU A 63 -0.65 -8.62 11.98
N HIS A 64 -1.57 -9.56 11.78
CA HIS A 64 -1.33 -10.98 11.96
C HIS A 64 -1.04 -11.69 10.63
N ASP A 65 -0.31 -12.82 10.70
CA ASP A 65 -0.03 -13.63 9.51
C ASP A 65 -1.31 -14.17 8.84
N ASP A 66 -2.35 -14.41 9.63
CA ASP A 66 -3.63 -14.89 9.11
C ASP A 66 -4.34 -13.83 8.26
N ASP A 67 -4.14 -12.55 8.53
CA ASP A 67 -4.65 -11.46 7.69
C ASP A 67 -3.97 -11.50 6.32
N ILE A 68 -2.64 -11.68 6.30
CA ILE A 68 -1.90 -11.82 5.05
C ILE A 68 -2.29 -13.10 4.31
N ARG A 69 -2.44 -14.23 5.01
CA ARG A 69 -2.85 -15.50 4.40
C ARG A 69 -4.25 -15.43 3.80
N TRP A 70 -5.14 -14.64 4.38
CA TRP A 70 -6.50 -14.42 3.86
C TRP A 70 -6.47 -13.77 2.47
N ALA A 71 -5.53 -12.88 2.20
CA ALA A 71 -5.48 -12.12 0.96
C ALA A 71 -5.03 -12.96 -0.24
N ASP A 72 -5.52 -12.64 -1.41
CA ASP A 72 -5.00 -13.10 -2.69
C ASP A 72 -3.96 -12.11 -3.24
N LEU A 73 -4.07 -10.82 -2.84
CA LEU A 73 -3.18 -9.73 -3.18
C LEU A 73 -3.03 -8.78 -1.99
N VAL A 74 -1.82 -8.35 -1.70
CA VAL A 74 -1.54 -7.32 -0.70
C VAL A 74 -1.14 -6.02 -1.38
N LEU A 75 -1.70 -4.90 -0.93
CA LEU A 75 -1.30 -3.55 -1.35
C LEU A 75 -0.71 -2.83 -0.15
N THR A 76 0.45 -2.21 -0.31
CA THR A 76 1.08 -1.42 0.74
C THR A 76 1.83 -0.22 0.17
N GLY A 77 2.24 0.68 1.02
CA GLY A 77 3.03 1.84 0.65
C GLY A 77 2.95 2.93 1.70
N GLY A 78 3.81 3.90 1.56
CA GLY A 78 3.88 4.96 2.56
C GLY A 78 4.90 6.04 2.25
N MET A 79 5.19 6.82 3.26
CA MET A 79 6.22 7.86 3.26
C MET A 79 7.54 7.30 3.80
N ILE A 80 8.61 8.09 3.67
CA ILE A 80 9.95 7.71 4.12
C ILE A 80 10.03 7.31 5.60
N ASN A 81 9.21 7.91 6.45
CA ASN A 81 9.14 7.58 7.87
C ASN A 81 8.38 6.28 8.19
N GLN A 82 7.83 5.61 7.17
CA GLN A 82 7.19 4.29 7.24
C GLN A 82 8.02 3.22 6.51
N GLN A 83 9.12 3.61 5.86
CA GLN A 83 9.93 2.73 5.01
C GLN A 83 10.38 1.44 5.70
N PRO A 84 10.94 1.45 6.93
CA PRO A 84 11.39 0.21 7.57
C PRO A 84 10.26 -0.80 7.78
N ASP A 85 9.10 -0.32 8.22
CA ASP A 85 7.93 -1.17 8.44
C ASP A 85 7.32 -1.65 7.12
N CYS A 86 7.28 -0.78 6.11
CA CYS A 86 6.84 -1.16 4.75
C CYS A 86 7.70 -2.29 4.17
N LEU A 87 9.01 -2.21 4.30
CA LEU A 87 9.93 -3.26 3.87
C LEU A 87 9.73 -4.56 4.67
N ALA A 88 9.48 -4.46 5.98
CA ALA A 88 9.17 -5.62 6.81
C ALA A 88 7.85 -6.30 6.38
N VAL A 89 6.81 -5.53 6.08
CA VAL A 89 5.54 -6.03 5.54
C VAL A 89 5.75 -6.77 4.21
N ILE A 90 6.51 -6.19 3.27
CA ILE A 90 6.81 -6.82 1.98
C ILE A 90 7.52 -8.17 2.20
N ASN A 91 8.57 -8.19 3.01
CA ASN A 91 9.32 -9.42 3.31
C ASN A 91 8.42 -10.48 3.97
N ARG A 92 7.50 -10.08 4.85
CA ARG A 92 6.54 -10.96 5.49
C ARG A 92 5.55 -11.56 4.48
N CYS A 93 5.05 -10.74 3.52
CA CYS A 93 4.21 -11.22 2.42
C CYS A 93 4.95 -12.25 1.56
N GLN A 94 6.19 -11.97 1.19
CA GLN A 94 7.03 -12.89 0.41
C GLN A 94 7.26 -14.22 1.16
N ALA A 95 7.57 -14.16 2.46
CA ALA A 95 7.74 -15.36 3.28
C ALA A 95 6.47 -16.22 3.38
N LEU A 96 5.29 -15.60 3.27
CA LEU A 96 3.99 -16.27 3.26
C LEU A 96 3.50 -16.62 1.84
N GLY A 97 4.30 -16.37 0.81
CA GLY A 97 3.98 -16.66 -0.58
C GLY A 97 2.81 -15.82 -1.13
N LYS A 98 2.65 -14.59 -0.63
CA LYS A 98 1.57 -13.69 -1.05
C LYS A 98 2.09 -12.58 -1.95
N PRO A 99 1.47 -12.38 -3.12
CA PRO A 99 1.82 -11.29 -4.00
C PRO A 99 1.61 -9.94 -3.33
N VAL A 100 2.58 -9.04 -3.49
CA VAL A 100 2.53 -7.70 -2.91
C VAL A 100 2.81 -6.62 -3.94
N ALA A 101 1.91 -5.65 -4.02
CA ALA A 101 2.09 -4.43 -4.79
C ALA A 101 2.42 -3.26 -3.86
N VAL A 102 3.39 -2.45 -4.27
CA VAL A 102 3.85 -1.32 -3.49
C VAL A 102 3.77 -0.02 -4.27
N GLY A 103 3.36 1.04 -3.58
CA GLY A 103 3.25 2.37 -4.17
C GLY A 103 3.46 3.48 -3.13
N GLY A 104 3.18 4.71 -3.55
CA GLY A 104 3.31 5.89 -2.69
C GLY A 104 4.59 6.69 -2.91
N PRO A 105 4.74 7.82 -2.17
CA PRO A 105 5.79 8.80 -2.44
C PRO A 105 7.20 8.26 -2.27
N ASP A 106 7.46 7.47 -1.24
CA ASP A 106 8.79 6.93 -0.98
C ASP A 106 9.19 5.88 -2.02
N VAL A 107 8.26 4.99 -2.37
CA VAL A 107 8.45 4.00 -3.44
C VAL A 107 8.71 4.66 -4.79
N THR A 108 7.97 5.72 -5.11
CA THR A 108 8.15 6.50 -6.34
C THR A 108 9.51 7.18 -6.40
N SER A 109 10.01 7.66 -5.25
CA SER A 109 11.31 8.33 -5.15
C SER A 109 12.48 7.36 -5.15
N SER A 110 12.31 6.17 -4.57
CA SER A 110 13.38 5.20 -4.34
C SER A 110 12.94 3.76 -4.64
N PRO A 111 12.46 3.47 -5.85
CA PRO A 111 11.87 2.16 -6.18
C PRO A 111 12.84 0.99 -6.01
N HIS A 112 14.15 1.24 -6.14
CA HIS A 112 15.19 0.22 -5.99
C HIS A 112 15.26 -0.40 -4.59
N LEU A 113 14.79 0.29 -3.55
CA LEU A 113 14.72 -0.23 -2.18
C LEU A 113 13.62 -1.29 -2.00
N TYR A 114 12.62 -1.27 -2.86
CA TYR A 114 11.42 -2.10 -2.78
C TYR A 114 11.45 -3.31 -3.72
N GLY A 115 12.64 -3.71 -4.18
CA GLY A 115 12.82 -4.77 -5.19
C GLY A 115 12.27 -6.15 -4.80
N ALA A 116 11.91 -6.37 -3.54
CA ALA A 116 11.24 -7.61 -3.10
C ALA A 116 9.72 -7.60 -3.37
N ALA A 117 9.12 -6.47 -3.71
CA ALA A 117 7.71 -6.41 -4.09
C ALA A 117 7.50 -6.93 -5.52
N ASP A 118 6.37 -7.57 -5.75
CA ASP A 118 6.03 -8.15 -7.08
C ASP A 118 5.59 -7.07 -8.06
N PHE A 119 4.82 -6.09 -7.58
CA PHE A 119 4.33 -4.98 -8.40
C PHE A 119 4.75 -3.63 -7.82
N HIS A 120 5.13 -2.73 -8.72
CA HIS A 120 5.46 -1.35 -8.38
C HIS A 120 4.50 -0.40 -9.08
N VAL A 121 3.80 0.43 -8.30
CA VAL A 121 2.89 1.48 -8.78
C VAL A 121 3.54 2.83 -8.47
N LEU A 122 4.15 3.45 -9.49
CA LEU A 122 5.00 4.63 -9.34
C LEU A 122 4.29 5.89 -9.84
N GLY A 123 4.18 6.89 -8.98
CA GLY A 123 3.45 8.13 -9.23
C GLY A 123 2.01 8.08 -8.77
N GLU A 124 1.15 8.89 -9.40
CA GLU A 124 -0.27 8.99 -9.05
C GLU A 124 -1.03 7.74 -9.49
N ALA A 125 -1.67 7.07 -8.54
CA ALA A 125 -2.35 5.79 -8.80
C ALA A 125 -3.55 5.96 -9.75
N GLU A 126 -4.20 7.12 -9.72
CA GLU A 126 -5.40 7.45 -10.51
C GLU A 126 -5.21 7.20 -12.01
N ASP A 127 -4.01 7.43 -12.52
CA ASP A 127 -3.70 7.24 -13.94
C ASP A 127 -3.50 5.77 -14.34
N ILE A 128 -2.94 4.99 -13.44
CA ILE A 128 -2.35 3.68 -13.76
C ILE A 128 -3.00 2.49 -13.06
N ILE A 129 -3.89 2.75 -12.10
CA ILE A 129 -4.54 1.67 -11.33
C ILE A 129 -5.33 0.71 -12.21
N LYS A 130 -5.93 1.21 -13.30
CA LYS A 130 -6.68 0.38 -14.25
C LYS A 130 -5.78 -0.60 -14.99
N ASP A 131 -4.58 -0.16 -15.37
CA ASP A 131 -3.61 -1.02 -16.05
C ASP A 131 -3.09 -2.10 -15.10
N PHE A 132 -2.83 -1.73 -13.83
CA PHE A 132 -2.47 -2.70 -12.79
C PHE A 132 -3.58 -3.74 -12.56
N ILE A 133 -4.84 -3.30 -12.40
CA ILE A 133 -5.99 -4.21 -12.23
C ILE A 133 -6.10 -5.16 -13.43
N ALA A 134 -6.02 -4.63 -14.65
CA ALA A 134 -6.10 -5.43 -15.87
C ALA A 134 -4.96 -6.46 -15.96
N ALA A 135 -3.73 -6.09 -15.55
CA ALA A 135 -2.59 -7.01 -15.51
C ALA A 135 -2.83 -8.13 -14.48
N TRP A 136 -3.29 -7.78 -13.29
CA TRP A 136 -3.64 -8.75 -12.25
C TRP A 136 -4.72 -9.73 -12.73
N GLU A 137 -5.80 -9.25 -13.35
CA GLU A 137 -6.90 -10.07 -13.86
C GLU A 137 -6.47 -10.98 -15.02
N ARG A 138 -5.49 -10.56 -15.84
CA ARG A 138 -4.85 -11.43 -16.84
C ARG A 138 -3.97 -12.53 -16.24
N GLY A 139 -3.74 -12.49 -14.94
CA GLY A 139 -2.91 -13.46 -14.23
C GLY A 139 -1.43 -13.11 -14.18
N GLU A 140 -1.04 -11.87 -14.51
CA GLU A 140 0.32 -11.38 -14.28
C GLU A 140 0.64 -11.39 -12.79
N ARG A 141 1.89 -11.68 -12.45
CA ARG A 141 2.32 -11.82 -11.05
C ARG A 141 3.47 -10.90 -10.68
N SER A 142 3.90 -10.04 -11.60
CA SER A 142 4.86 -8.96 -11.36
C SER A 142 4.73 -7.90 -12.44
N GLY A 143 5.14 -6.66 -12.12
CA GLY A 143 5.14 -5.58 -13.09
C GLY A 143 5.45 -4.22 -12.49
N VAL A 144 5.78 -3.27 -13.36
CA VAL A 144 5.99 -1.87 -13.00
C VAL A 144 5.02 -1.01 -13.78
N PHE A 145 4.21 -0.26 -13.06
CA PHE A 145 3.22 0.68 -13.59
C PHE A 145 3.65 2.07 -13.18
N GLN A 146 3.90 2.94 -14.16
CA GLN A 146 4.43 4.28 -13.91
C GLN A 146 3.55 5.34 -14.54
N ALA A 147 3.02 6.23 -13.70
CA ALA A 147 2.27 7.40 -14.14
C ALA A 147 3.17 8.39 -14.89
N GLN A 148 2.62 9.03 -15.88
CA GLN A 148 3.28 10.18 -16.53
C GLN A 148 3.13 11.40 -15.60
N LYS A 149 4.26 12.07 -15.31
CA LYS A 149 4.24 13.23 -14.43
C LYS A 149 3.33 14.34 -14.98
N PHE A 150 2.52 14.94 -14.09
CA PHE A 150 1.67 16.09 -14.36
C PHE A 150 0.53 15.88 -15.37
N GLN A 151 0.03 14.67 -15.56
CA GLN A 151 -1.09 14.38 -16.46
C GLN A 151 -2.40 14.06 -15.75
N VAL A 152 -2.38 13.92 -14.43
CA VAL A 152 -3.59 13.63 -13.66
C VAL A 152 -4.46 14.90 -13.57
N ASP A 153 -5.69 14.81 -14.08
CA ASP A 153 -6.71 15.84 -13.88
C ASP A 153 -7.41 15.63 -12.52
N VAL A 154 -6.92 16.33 -11.51
CA VAL A 154 -7.45 16.27 -10.13
C VAL A 154 -8.80 16.99 -9.95
N THR A 155 -9.38 17.52 -11.02
CA THR A 155 -10.66 18.23 -10.96
C THR A 155 -11.87 17.34 -11.27
N LYS A 156 -11.62 16.09 -11.59
CA LYS A 156 -12.63 15.04 -11.80
C LYS A 156 -12.69 14.13 -10.59
#